data_29fe2946e919b1dc361c2153be5b4228
#
_entry.id   29fe2946e919b1dc361c2153be5b4228
#
_cell.length_a   1.000
_cell.length_b   1.000
_cell.length_c   1.000
_cell.angle_alpha   90.00
_cell.angle_beta   90.00
_cell.angle_gamma   90.00
#
_symmetry.space_group_name_H-M   'P 1'
#
loop_
_entity.id
_entity.type
_entity.pdbx_description
1 polymer ?
#
loop_
_entity_poly.entity_id
_entity_poly.type
_entity_poly.pdbx_seq_one_letter_code
_entity_poly.pdbx_strand_id
1 'polypeptide(L)'
;MLIQLDEAKRELGELRVKAEELGRAIHRDELVVKVTELEEKTTSDNFWSNQAESGQLLKQIKTMKDKLEEYGELLAKIEDIGALIELGLEASDESVVDEVLAGIKEIEKIEERMKLETLLSGEYDNNNAIVSFHPAGGTEAQDWAQMLYRMYTRWGERHNYNVKLLDWLDGEEAGIKSATIMIEGANAYGYLKSENGVHRLVRVSPFDGSGRRHT
;
A
#
# COMPACT_ATOMS: atom_id res chain seq x y z
N MET A 1 11.43 32.04 -9.18
CA MET A 1 11.48 30.68 -9.74
C MET A 1 12.79 29.94 -9.39
N LEU A 2 13.99 30.53 -9.51
CA LEU A 2 15.23 29.94 -8.90
C LEU A 2 15.07 29.63 -7.41
N ILE A 3 14.32 30.47 -6.68
CA ILE A 3 13.98 30.23 -5.26
C ILE A 3 13.22 28.92 -5.07
N GLN A 4 12.37 28.52 -6.02
CA GLN A 4 11.63 27.26 -5.96
C GLN A 4 12.55 26.04 -6.14
N LEU A 5 13.58 26.15 -7.00
CA LEU A 5 14.60 25.10 -7.14
C LEU A 5 15.49 24.99 -5.89
N ASP A 6 15.82 26.12 -5.25
CA ASP A 6 16.56 26.09 -3.98
C ASP A 6 15.72 25.48 -2.84
N GLU A 7 14.41 25.78 -2.77
CA GLU A 7 13.48 25.14 -1.84
C GLU A 7 13.36 23.64 -2.13
N ALA A 8 13.20 23.27 -3.39
CA ALA A 8 13.15 21.88 -3.83
C ALA A 8 14.43 21.10 -3.50
N LYS A 9 15.61 21.74 -3.64
CA LYS A 9 16.90 21.14 -3.27
C LYS A 9 16.95 20.81 -1.77
N ARG A 10 16.44 21.72 -0.93
CA ARG A 10 16.40 21.50 0.53
C ARG A 10 15.42 20.36 0.88
N GLU A 11 14.22 20.38 0.28
CA GLU A 11 13.19 19.34 0.49
C GLU A 11 13.70 17.95 0.04
N LEU A 12 14.37 17.89 -1.12
CA LEU A 12 15.00 16.66 -1.59
C LEU A 12 16.11 16.18 -0.62
N GLY A 13 16.85 17.11 -0.02
CA GLY A 13 17.83 16.78 1.02
C GLY A 13 17.21 16.12 2.24
N GLU A 14 16.05 16.62 2.69
CA GLU A 14 15.29 16.01 3.79
C GLU A 14 14.75 14.62 3.42
N LEU A 15 14.26 14.45 2.19
CA LEU A 15 13.81 13.15 1.67
C LEU A 15 14.95 12.14 1.55
N ARG A 16 16.16 12.58 1.18
CA ARG A 16 17.34 11.70 1.17
C ARG A 16 17.66 11.16 2.56
N VAL A 17 17.59 11.98 3.60
CA VAL A 17 17.79 11.54 4.98
C VAL A 17 16.72 10.53 5.40
N LYS A 18 15.45 10.80 5.09
CA LYS A 18 14.33 9.86 5.33
C LYS A 18 14.52 8.53 4.61
N ALA A 19 14.98 8.55 3.35
CA ALA A 19 15.27 7.34 2.58
C ALA A 19 16.41 6.53 3.20
N GLU A 20 17.46 7.18 3.73
CA GLU A 20 18.52 6.48 4.45
C GLU A 20 18.04 5.85 5.77
N GLU A 21 17.16 6.55 6.51
CA GLU A 21 16.50 5.98 7.70
C GLU A 21 15.63 4.79 7.35
N LEU A 22 14.89 4.87 6.25
CA LEU A 22 14.08 3.77 5.73
C LEU A 22 14.95 2.57 5.35
N GLY A 23 16.09 2.79 4.67
CA GLY A 23 17.05 1.72 4.33
C GLY A 23 17.57 0.98 5.57
N ARG A 24 17.79 1.70 6.67
CA ARG A 24 18.15 1.10 7.98
C ARG A 24 16.96 0.34 8.59
N ALA A 25 15.75 0.91 8.53
CA ALA A 25 14.55 0.29 9.07
C ALA A 25 14.14 -1.00 8.36
N ILE A 26 14.36 -1.10 7.04
CA ILE A 26 14.14 -2.33 6.28
C ILE A 26 15.28 -3.36 6.42
N HIS A 27 16.34 -3.02 7.17
CA HIS A 27 17.56 -3.85 7.30
C HIS A 27 18.17 -4.23 5.93
N ARG A 28 18.30 -3.22 5.03
CA ARG A 28 18.69 -3.42 3.64
C ARG A 28 19.90 -4.35 3.47
N ASP A 29 20.96 -4.12 4.22
CA ASP A 29 22.21 -4.88 4.05
C ASP A 29 22.06 -6.35 4.48
N GLU A 30 21.30 -6.61 5.53
CA GLU A 30 20.95 -7.96 5.97
C GLU A 30 20.03 -8.65 4.94
N LEU A 31 19.10 -7.92 4.32
CA LEU A 31 18.22 -8.45 3.28
C LEU A 31 19.04 -8.89 2.04
N VAL A 32 20.03 -8.09 1.63
CA VAL A 32 20.90 -8.43 0.49
C VAL A 32 21.65 -9.73 0.76
N VAL A 33 22.26 -9.86 1.95
CA VAL A 33 22.97 -11.08 2.34
C VAL A 33 22.02 -12.28 2.35
N LYS A 34 20.84 -12.09 2.96
CA LYS A 34 19.84 -13.17 3.08
C LYS A 34 19.29 -13.62 1.73
N VAL A 35 19.07 -12.71 0.80
CA VAL A 35 18.65 -13.06 -0.57
C VAL A 35 19.73 -13.92 -1.24
N THR A 36 20.99 -13.51 -1.14
CA THR A 36 22.11 -14.28 -1.72
C THR A 36 22.20 -15.69 -1.13
N GLU A 37 22.12 -15.82 0.20
CA GLU A 37 22.15 -17.13 0.88
C GLU A 37 20.96 -18.03 0.47
N LEU A 38 19.78 -17.44 0.30
CA LEU A 38 18.59 -18.19 -0.10
C LEU A 38 18.66 -18.59 -1.57
N GLU A 39 19.23 -17.76 -2.44
CA GLU A 39 19.46 -18.08 -3.84
C GLU A 39 20.47 -19.22 -4.00
N GLU A 40 21.54 -19.21 -3.22
CA GLU A 40 22.51 -20.34 -3.20
C GLU A 40 21.82 -21.65 -2.86
N LYS A 41 20.85 -21.66 -1.91
CA LYS A 41 20.07 -22.85 -1.58
C LYS A 41 19.22 -23.36 -2.75
N THR A 42 18.77 -22.47 -3.64
CA THR A 42 17.98 -22.88 -4.82
C THR A 42 18.79 -23.62 -5.87
N THR A 43 20.13 -23.49 -5.84
CA THR A 43 21.03 -24.17 -6.77
C THR A 43 21.39 -25.60 -6.36
N SER A 44 20.96 -26.06 -5.17
CA SER A 44 21.24 -27.41 -4.68
C SER A 44 20.43 -28.47 -5.44
N ASP A 45 21.04 -29.64 -5.71
CA ASP A 45 20.41 -30.73 -6.47
C ASP A 45 19.11 -31.26 -5.84
N ASN A 46 18.98 -31.12 -4.52
CA ASN A 46 17.79 -31.56 -3.77
C ASN A 46 16.70 -30.49 -3.60
N PHE A 47 16.90 -29.29 -4.14
CA PHE A 47 15.96 -28.17 -3.96
C PHE A 47 14.53 -28.52 -4.42
N TRP A 48 14.41 -29.23 -5.53
CA TRP A 48 13.12 -29.55 -6.14
C TRP A 48 12.47 -30.84 -5.56
N SER A 49 13.11 -31.50 -4.61
CA SER A 49 12.58 -32.75 -4.01
C SER A 49 11.32 -32.50 -3.17
N ASN A 50 11.15 -31.29 -2.61
CA ASN A 50 9.95 -30.87 -1.88
C ASN A 50 9.34 -29.62 -2.50
N GLN A 51 8.37 -29.81 -3.39
CA GLN A 51 7.75 -28.73 -4.17
C GLN A 51 7.07 -27.65 -3.29
N ALA A 52 6.53 -27.99 -2.12
CA ALA A 52 5.88 -27.05 -1.22
C ALA A 52 6.90 -26.12 -0.54
N GLU A 53 8.00 -26.67 -0.04
CA GLU A 53 9.08 -25.88 0.58
C GLU A 53 9.80 -25.01 -0.44
N SER A 54 10.08 -25.54 -1.63
CA SER A 54 10.70 -24.82 -2.72
C SER A 54 9.83 -23.63 -3.16
N GLY A 55 8.50 -23.83 -3.27
CA GLY A 55 7.57 -22.76 -3.60
C GLY A 55 7.53 -21.65 -2.53
N GLN A 56 7.57 -22.00 -1.26
CA GLN A 56 7.62 -21.04 -0.16
C GLN A 56 8.94 -20.24 -0.18
N LEU A 57 10.07 -20.93 -0.39
CA LEU A 57 11.38 -20.27 -0.45
C LEU A 57 11.47 -19.29 -1.62
N LEU A 58 11.03 -19.68 -2.80
CA LEU A 58 11.00 -18.80 -3.97
C LEU A 58 10.09 -17.57 -3.75
N LYS A 59 8.95 -17.74 -3.08
CA LYS A 59 8.09 -16.63 -2.71
C LYS A 59 8.79 -15.68 -1.72
N GLN A 60 9.52 -16.21 -0.74
CA GLN A 60 10.30 -15.39 0.19
C GLN A 60 11.39 -14.59 -0.53
N ILE A 61 12.17 -15.24 -1.40
CA ILE A 61 13.22 -14.60 -2.19
C ILE A 61 12.60 -13.46 -3.02
N LYS A 62 11.49 -13.73 -3.71
CA LYS A 62 10.81 -12.73 -4.51
C LYS A 62 10.39 -11.52 -3.67
N THR A 63 9.72 -11.75 -2.55
CA THR A 63 9.27 -10.64 -1.66
C THR A 63 10.44 -9.78 -1.17
N MET A 64 11.57 -10.40 -0.83
CA MET A 64 12.77 -9.67 -0.40
C MET A 64 13.40 -8.89 -1.55
N LYS A 65 13.47 -9.46 -2.76
CA LYS A 65 13.96 -8.78 -3.96
C LYS A 65 13.09 -7.61 -4.36
N ASP A 66 11.77 -7.81 -4.41
CA ASP A 66 10.81 -6.76 -4.75
C ASP A 66 10.98 -5.56 -3.80
N LYS A 67 11.20 -5.81 -2.50
CA LYS A 67 11.46 -4.77 -1.50
C LYS A 67 12.79 -4.04 -1.71
N LEU A 68 13.85 -4.76 -2.07
CA LEU A 68 15.16 -4.17 -2.38
C LEU A 68 15.13 -3.36 -3.67
N GLU A 69 14.42 -3.85 -4.69
CA GLU A 69 14.23 -3.18 -5.97
C GLU A 69 13.47 -1.86 -5.79
N GLU A 70 12.34 -1.88 -5.07
CA GLU A 70 11.55 -0.69 -4.76
C GLU A 70 12.36 0.37 -4.01
N TYR A 71 13.18 -0.06 -3.04
CA TYR A 71 14.09 0.85 -2.34
C TYR A 71 15.17 1.41 -3.29
N GLY A 72 15.70 0.59 -4.19
CA GLY A 72 16.64 1.02 -5.23
C GLY A 72 16.04 2.06 -6.17
N GLU A 73 14.79 1.86 -6.59
CA GLU A 73 14.05 2.82 -7.43
C GLU A 73 13.82 4.15 -6.70
N LEU A 74 13.51 4.12 -5.40
CA LEU A 74 13.39 5.34 -4.59
C LEU A 74 14.70 6.14 -4.58
N LEU A 75 15.84 5.48 -4.36
CA LEU A 75 17.14 6.15 -4.36
C LEU A 75 17.50 6.71 -5.75
N ALA A 76 17.25 5.94 -6.82
CA ALA A 76 17.49 6.39 -8.18
C ALA A 76 16.67 7.65 -8.51
N LYS A 77 15.39 7.68 -8.17
CA LYS A 77 14.54 8.88 -8.35
C LYS A 77 15.06 10.09 -7.58
N ILE A 78 15.56 9.91 -6.35
CA ILE A 78 16.16 11.00 -5.56
C ILE A 78 17.42 11.55 -6.28
N GLU A 79 18.24 10.67 -6.85
CA GLU A 79 19.44 11.08 -7.60
C GLU A 79 19.06 11.80 -8.91
N ASP A 80 18.10 11.28 -9.65
CA ASP A 80 17.64 11.86 -10.92
C ASP A 80 17.05 13.27 -10.71
N ILE A 81 16.18 13.45 -9.72
CA ILE A 81 15.62 14.77 -9.39
C ILE A 81 16.70 15.70 -8.86
N GLY A 82 17.67 15.19 -8.09
CA GLY A 82 18.83 15.97 -7.65
C GLY A 82 19.65 16.50 -8.82
N ALA A 83 19.95 15.66 -9.80
CA ALA A 83 20.67 16.06 -11.02
C ALA A 83 19.87 17.08 -11.84
N LEU A 84 18.55 16.91 -11.96
CA LEU A 84 17.67 17.84 -12.67
C LEU A 84 17.66 19.23 -12.01
N ILE A 85 17.61 19.28 -10.67
CA ILE A 85 17.70 20.53 -9.90
C ILE A 85 19.05 21.23 -10.15
N GLU A 86 20.16 20.49 -10.10
CA GLU A 86 21.49 21.06 -10.34
C GLU A 86 21.63 21.64 -11.74
N LEU A 87 21.20 20.89 -12.76
CA LEU A 87 21.19 21.38 -14.16
C LEU A 87 20.31 22.62 -14.33
N GLY A 88 19.11 22.65 -13.72
CA GLY A 88 18.21 23.80 -13.77
C GLY A 88 18.81 25.05 -13.12
N LEU A 89 19.48 24.89 -11.98
CA LEU A 89 20.18 25.99 -11.30
C LEU A 89 21.38 26.51 -12.09
N GLU A 90 22.21 25.62 -12.66
CA GLU A 90 23.39 26.01 -13.46
C GLU A 90 23.00 26.72 -14.75
N ALA A 91 21.99 26.20 -15.45
CA ALA A 91 21.49 26.78 -16.68
C ALA A 91 20.55 27.98 -16.47
N SER A 92 20.14 28.27 -15.23
CA SER A 92 19.05 29.20 -14.90
C SER A 92 17.76 28.87 -15.67
N ASP A 93 17.49 27.57 -15.86
CA ASP A 93 16.37 27.07 -16.63
C ASP A 93 15.16 26.79 -15.69
N GLU A 94 14.16 27.63 -15.83
CA GLU A 94 12.93 27.53 -15.04
C GLU A 94 11.93 26.49 -15.58
N SER A 95 12.15 25.97 -16.77
CA SER A 95 11.23 25.01 -17.40
C SER A 95 11.18 23.65 -16.69
N VAL A 96 12.23 23.33 -15.93
CA VAL A 96 12.33 22.08 -15.15
C VAL A 96 11.57 22.10 -13.82
N VAL A 97 11.10 23.27 -13.36
CA VAL A 97 10.48 23.44 -12.02
C VAL A 97 9.29 22.52 -11.83
N ASP A 98 8.38 22.47 -12.79
CA ASP A 98 7.17 21.65 -12.67
C ASP A 98 7.51 20.14 -12.61
N GLU A 99 8.49 19.70 -13.36
CA GLU A 99 8.97 18.31 -13.34
C GLU A 99 9.65 17.96 -12.01
N VAL A 100 10.48 18.86 -11.49
CA VAL A 100 11.12 18.70 -10.17
C VAL A 100 10.08 18.60 -9.06
N LEU A 101 9.09 19.49 -9.01
CA LEU A 101 8.04 19.48 -8.00
C LEU A 101 7.14 18.23 -8.09
N ALA A 102 6.88 17.76 -9.31
CA ALA A 102 6.15 16.51 -9.51
C ALA A 102 6.96 15.30 -9.03
N GLY A 103 8.26 15.27 -9.33
CA GLY A 103 9.19 14.23 -8.89
C GLY A 103 9.31 14.16 -7.36
N ILE A 104 9.44 15.29 -6.68
CA ILE A 104 9.48 15.36 -5.21
C ILE A 104 8.21 14.76 -4.60
N LYS A 105 7.02 15.13 -5.09
CA LYS A 105 5.75 14.56 -4.62
C LYS A 105 5.63 13.06 -4.86
N GLU A 106 6.22 12.56 -5.93
CA GLU A 106 6.26 11.12 -6.21
C GLU A 106 7.18 10.40 -5.22
N ILE A 107 8.37 10.96 -4.97
CA ILE A 107 9.33 10.45 -3.98
C ILE A 107 8.69 10.40 -2.59
N GLU A 108 8.01 11.46 -2.16
CA GLU A 108 7.30 11.51 -0.87
C GLU A 108 6.28 10.38 -0.74
N LYS A 109 5.46 10.15 -1.77
CA LYS A 109 4.46 9.08 -1.77
C LYS A 109 5.07 7.69 -1.67
N ILE A 110 6.19 7.46 -2.36
CA ILE A 110 6.90 6.17 -2.30
C ILE A 110 7.49 5.98 -0.91
N GLU A 111 8.17 6.99 -0.35
CA GLU A 111 8.75 6.95 0.99
C GLU A 111 7.69 6.67 2.06
N GLU A 112 6.59 7.43 2.06
CA GLU A 112 5.49 7.23 3.01
C GLU A 112 4.88 5.83 2.92
N ARG A 113 4.66 5.31 1.71
CA ARG A 113 4.16 3.95 1.51
C ARG A 113 5.12 2.91 2.07
N MET A 114 6.39 2.97 1.70
CA MET A 114 7.41 2.03 2.18
C MET A 114 7.59 2.09 3.70
N LYS A 115 7.50 3.30 4.28
CA LYS A 115 7.55 3.50 5.72
C LYS A 115 6.37 2.81 6.42
N LEU A 116 5.14 2.97 5.89
CA LEU A 116 3.98 2.27 6.42
C LEU A 116 4.15 0.75 6.33
N GLU A 117 4.70 0.24 5.24
CA GLU A 117 4.96 -1.19 5.07
C GLU A 117 5.98 -1.75 6.07
N THR A 118 6.96 -0.93 6.51
CA THR A 118 7.91 -1.35 7.55
C THR A 118 7.25 -1.56 8.92
N LEU A 119 6.10 -0.90 9.17
CA LEU A 119 5.33 -1.06 10.39
C LEU A 119 4.47 -2.33 10.39
N LEU A 120 4.24 -2.92 9.21
CA LEU A 120 3.48 -4.16 9.05
C LEU A 120 4.39 -5.37 9.24
N SER A 121 4.77 -5.63 10.52
CA SER A 121 5.73 -6.68 10.91
C SER A 121 5.10 -7.86 11.65
N GLY A 122 3.76 -7.90 11.75
CA GLY A 122 3.04 -9.01 12.38
C GLY A 122 3.10 -10.29 11.55
N GLU A 123 2.98 -11.43 12.21
CA GLU A 123 3.07 -12.77 11.62
C GLU A 123 2.17 -12.97 10.38
N TYR A 124 0.99 -12.34 10.40
CA TYR A 124 -0.02 -12.47 9.32
C TYR A 124 -0.12 -11.25 8.42
N ASP A 125 0.66 -10.19 8.68
CA ASP A 125 0.52 -8.91 7.97
C ASP A 125 0.72 -9.05 6.45
N ASN A 126 1.59 -9.94 6.01
CA ASN A 126 1.85 -10.20 4.59
C ASN A 126 0.78 -11.05 3.89
N ASN A 127 -0.25 -11.51 4.62
CA ASN A 127 -1.27 -12.38 4.06
C ASN A 127 -2.36 -11.61 3.30
N ASN A 128 -3.11 -12.37 2.50
CA ASN A 128 -4.37 -11.90 1.93
C ASN A 128 -5.37 -11.64 3.05
N ALA A 129 -6.33 -10.75 2.81
CA ALA A 129 -7.40 -10.44 3.76
C ALA A 129 -8.74 -10.98 3.31
N ILE A 130 -9.51 -11.53 4.26
CA ILE A 130 -10.93 -11.79 4.09
C ILE A 130 -11.69 -10.75 4.90
N VAL A 131 -12.56 -10.00 4.24
CA VAL A 131 -13.38 -8.96 4.86
C VAL A 131 -14.84 -9.35 4.74
N SER A 132 -15.50 -9.48 5.91
CA SER A 132 -16.93 -9.80 5.99
C SER A 132 -17.70 -8.60 6.53
N PHE A 133 -18.82 -8.30 5.90
CA PHE A 133 -19.71 -7.19 6.23
C PHE A 133 -21.01 -7.75 6.82
N HIS A 134 -21.32 -7.37 8.05
CA HIS A 134 -22.52 -7.80 8.76
C HIS A 134 -23.26 -6.57 9.31
N PRO A 135 -24.34 -6.13 8.69
CA PRO A 135 -25.15 -5.04 9.22
C PRO A 135 -25.87 -5.46 10.52
N ALA A 136 -25.88 -4.55 11.48
CA ALA A 136 -26.60 -4.75 12.74
C ALA A 136 -27.97 -4.07 12.70
N GLY A 137 -28.94 -4.65 12.00
CA GLY A 137 -30.32 -4.14 11.99
C GLY A 137 -30.89 -3.89 10.60
N GLY A 138 -31.90 -3.03 10.50
CA GLY A 138 -32.75 -2.83 9.32
C GLY A 138 -32.09 -2.16 8.12
N THR A 139 -32.92 -1.61 7.22
CA THR A 139 -32.57 -1.08 5.89
C THR A 139 -31.41 -0.09 5.92
N GLU A 140 -31.34 0.82 6.91
CA GLU A 140 -30.21 1.77 7.04
C GLU A 140 -28.86 1.07 7.25
N ALA A 141 -28.82 0.04 8.11
CA ALA A 141 -27.59 -0.69 8.36
C ALA A 141 -27.18 -1.55 7.16
N GLN A 142 -28.17 -2.11 6.42
CA GLN A 142 -27.93 -2.90 5.22
C GLN A 142 -27.38 -2.01 4.07
N ASP A 143 -27.90 -0.82 3.90
CA ASP A 143 -27.38 0.15 2.94
C ASP A 143 -25.97 0.63 3.32
N TRP A 144 -25.73 0.91 4.60
CA TRP A 144 -24.40 1.28 5.09
C TRP A 144 -23.37 0.17 4.85
N ALA A 145 -23.71 -1.09 5.12
CA ALA A 145 -22.84 -2.22 4.85
C ALA A 145 -22.48 -2.33 3.36
N GLN A 146 -23.43 -2.07 2.45
CA GLN A 146 -23.16 -2.03 1.01
C GLN A 146 -22.24 -0.86 0.62
N MET A 147 -22.36 0.29 1.29
CA MET A 147 -21.44 1.42 1.08
C MET A 147 -20.03 1.06 1.51
N LEU A 148 -19.85 0.40 2.66
CA LEU A 148 -18.56 -0.09 3.14
C LEU A 148 -17.96 -1.13 2.18
N TYR A 149 -18.76 -2.10 1.73
CA TYR A 149 -18.34 -3.06 0.72
C TYR A 149 -17.75 -2.35 -0.52
N ARG A 150 -18.46 -1.36 -1.07
CA ARG A 150 -17.96 -0.58 -2.21
C ARG A 150 -16.68 0.19 -1.89
N MET A 151 -16.59 0.75 -0.68
CA MET A 151 -15.40 1.48 -0.22
C MET A 151 -14.17 0.58 -0.22
N TYR A 152 -14.23 -0.59 0.43
CA TYR A 152 -13.11 -1.52 0.52
C TYR A 152 -12.78 -2.19 -0.81
N THR A 153 -13.78 -2.49 -1.65
CA THR A 153 -13.54 -2.98 -3.01
C THR A 153 -12.73 -1.96 -3.82
N ARG A 154 -13.14 -0.70 -3.83
CA ARG A 154 -12.42 0.38 -4.52
C ARG A 154 -11.05 0.65 -3.93
N TRP A 155 -10.91 0.52 -2.63
CA TRP A 155 -9.60 0.63 -1.98
C TRP A 155 -8.67 -0.46 -2.49
N GLY A 156 -9.12 -1.71 -2.53
CA GLY A 156 -8.35 -2.83 -3.07
C GLY A 156 -7.93 -2.61 -4.53
N GLU A 157 -8.87 -2.21 -5.37
CA GLU A 157 -8.61 -1.93 -6.79
C GLU A 157 -7.56 -0.80 -6.99
N ARG A 158 -7.65 0.28 -6.20
CA ARG A 158 -6.67 1.40 -6.27
C ARG A 158 -5.27 1.00 -5.83
N HIS A 159 -5.15 -0.01 -4.98
CA HIS A 159 -3.87 -0.55 -4.52
C HIS A 159 -3.41 -1.74 -5.36
N ASN A 160 -4.03 -1.95 -6.54
CA ASN A 160 -3.73 -3.06 -7.46
C ASN A 160 -3.88 -4.45 -6.82
N TYR A 161 -4.74 -4.59 -5.82
CA TYR A 161 -5.10 -5.87 -5.24
C TYR A 161 -6.16 -6.58 -6.09
N ASN A 162 -6.09 -7.91 -6.11
CA ASN A 162 -7.13 -8.72 -6.74
C ASN A 162 -8.28 -8.93 -5.73
N VAL A 163 -9.43 -8.30 -5.99
CA VAL A 163 -10.61 -8.39 -5.12
C VAL A 163 -11.59 -9.41 -5.66
N LYS A 164 -11.90 -10.43 -4.86
CA LYS A 164 -12.83 -11.51 -5.21
C LYS A 164 -14.03 -11.50 -4.27
N LEU A 165 -15.22 -11.50 -4.83
CA LEU A 165 -16.45 -11.73 -4.07
C LEU A 165 -16.55 -13.23 -3.74
N LEU A 166 -16.65 -13.56 -2.45
CA LEU A 166 -16.79 -14.93 -1.96
C LEU A 166 -18.24 -15.28 -1.63
N ASP A 167 -18.97 -14.33 -1.02
CA ASP A 167 -20.36 -14.51 -0.62
C ASP A 167 -21.11 -13.20 -0.69
N TRP A 168 -22.42 -13.29 -1.03
CA TRP A 168 -23.29 -12.13 -1.13
C TRP A 168 -24.72 -12.50 -0.82
N LEU A 169 -25.34 -11.74 0.08
CA LEU A 169 -26.76 -11.87 0.40
C LEU A 169 -27.40 -10.48 0.36
N ASP A 170 -28.35 -10.30 -0.54
CA ASP A 170 -29.10 -9.04 -0.71
C ASP A 170 -29.94 -8.68 0.51
N GLY A 171 -30.08 -7.38 0.76
CA GLY A 171 -31.05 -6.84 1.69
C GLY A 171 -32.49 -7.03 1.21
N GLU A 172 -33.46 -6.85 2.10
CA GLU A 172 -34.88 -7.00 1.74
C GLU A 172 -35.41 -5.82 0.92
N GLU A 173 -35.02 -4.60 1.31
CA GLU A 173 -35.48 -3.36 0.67
C GLU A 173 -34.31 -2.61 0.01
N ALA A 174 -33.14 -2.61 0.64
CA ALA A 174 -31.93 -1.99 0.13
C ALA A 174 -30.69 -2.59 0.79
N GLY A 175 -29.53 -2.40 0.16
CA GLY A 175 -28.26 -2.82 0.74
C GLY A 175 -28.05 -4.33 0.73
N ILE A 176 -27.27 -4.80 1.69
CA ILE A 176 -26.89 -6.22 1.84
C ILE A 176 -27.18 -6.73 3.26
N LYS A 177 -27.56 -8.00 3.38
CA LYS A 177 -27.63 -8.73 4.66
C LYS A 177 -26.27 -9.26 5.09
N SER A 178 -25.43 -9.63 4.15
CA SER A 178 -24.03 -9.98 4.36
C SER A 178 -23.28 -9.92 3.04
N ALA A 179 -21.99 -9.67 3.12
CA ALA A 179 -21.07 -9.89 2.01
C ALA A 179 -19.71 -10.30 2.54
N THR A 180 -18.99 -11.10 1.79
CA THR A 180 -17.61 -11.47 2.09
C THR A 180 -16.76 -11.33 0.86
N ILE A 181 -15.64 -10.61 0.97
CA ILE A 181 -14.65 -10.45 -0.10
C ILE A 181 -13.31 -10.98 0.34
N MET A 182 -12.53 -11.47 -0.61
CA MET A 182 -11.11 -11.74 -0.45
C MET A 182 -10.35 -10.65 -1.18
N ILE A 183 -9.38 -10.06 -0.51
CA ILE A 183 -8.44 -9.07 -1.06
C ILE A 183 -7.07 -9.73 -1.08
N GLU A 184 -6.58 -10.03 -2.29
CA GLU A 184 -5.33 -10.76 -2.50
C GLU A 184 -4.23 -9.78 -2.91
N GLY A 185 -3.16 -9.76 -2.16
CA GLY A 185 -1.97 -8.97 -2.42
C GLY A 185 -1.08 -8.83 -1.20
N ALA A 186 0.12 -8.31 -1.40
CA ALA A 186 1.10 -8.13 -0.32
C ALA A 186 0.54 -7.17 0.76
N ASN A 187 0.69 -7.55 2.02
CA ASN A 187 0.25 -6.78 3.18
C ASN A 187 -1.26 -6.46 3.26
N ALA A 188 -2.11 -7.11 2.46
CA ALA A 188 -3.55 -6.83 2.47
C ALA A 188 -4.17 -6.98 3.87
N TYR A 189 -3.82 -8.06 4.60
CA TYR A 189 -4.26 -8.25 5.98
C TYR A 189 -3.67 -7.19 6.92
N GLY A 190 -2.40 -6.88 6.78
CA GLY A 190 -1.72 -5.89 7.61
C GLY A 190 -2.40 -4.53 7.59
N TYR A 191 -2.80 -4.06 6.40
CA TYR A 191 -3.54 -2.80 6.25
C TYR A 191 -4.95 -2.87 6.81
N LEU A 192 -5.64 -3.99 6.66
CA LEU A 192 -7.06 -4.11 6.96
C LEU A 192 -7.37 -4.62 8.38
N LYS A 193 -6.41 -5.21 9.08
CA LYS A 193 -6.62 -5.76 10.44
C LYS A 193 -7.14 -4.73 11.45
N SER A 194 -6.73 -3.47 11.29
CA SER A 194 -7.17 -2.36 12.17
C SER A 194 -8.60 -1.89 11.86
N GLU A 195 -9.14 -2.24 10.71
CA GLU A 195 -10.50 -1.90 10.30
C GLU A 195 -11.57 -2.83 10.92
N ASN A 196 -11.14 -3.89 11.62
CA ASN A 196 -12.06 -4.79 12.29
C ASN A 196 -12.77 -4.08 13.44
N GLY A 197 -14.09 -4.00 13.38
CA GLY A 197 -14.89 -3.36 14.43
C GLY A 197 -16.24 -2.86 13.95
N VAL A 198 -16.84 -1.97 14.74
CA VAL A 198 -18.14 -1.37 14.47
C VAL A 198 -17.98 -0.05 13.73
N HIS A 199 -18.51 0.00 12.52
CA HIS A 199 -18.52 1.20 11.68
C HIS A 199 -19.86 1.93 11.82
N ARG A 200 -19.83 3.13 12.38
CA ARG A 200 -21.02 3.92 12.67
C ARG A 200 -21.21 5.03 11.63
N LEU A 201 -22.41 5.08 11.03
CA LEU A 201 -22.83 6.19 10.15
C LEU A 201 -23.89 7.03 10.82
N VAL A 202 -23.75 8.34 10.75
CA VAL A 202 -24.78 9.31 11.14
C VAL A 202 -25.11 10.19 9.93
N ARG A 203 -26.31 10.07 9.38
CA ARG A 203 -26.75 10.83 8.21
C ARG A 203 -28.24 11.12 8.26
N VAL A 204 -28.71 12.01 7.38
CA VAL A 204 -30.14 12.10 7.08
C VAL A 204 -30.52 10.84 6.32
N SER A 205 -31.55 10.13 6.79
CA SER A 205 -32.00 8.88 6.19
C SER A 205 -32.59 9.11 4.79
N PRO A 206 -32.13 8.41 3.75
CA PRO A 206 -32.80 8.39 2.44
C PRO A 206 -34.10 7.55 2.45
N PHE A 207 -34.33 6.78 3.51
CA PHE A 207 -35.51 5.89 3.65
C PHE A 207 -36.58 6.50 4.56
N ASP A 208 -36.31 7.62 5.21
CA ASP A 208 -37.25 8.33 6.10
C ASP A 208 -37.82 9.57 5.38
N GLY A 209 -39.09 9.51 4.98
CA GLY A 209 -39.79 10.61 4.36
C GLY A 209 -39.87 11.89 5.19
N SER A 210 -39.59 11.83 6.50
CA SER A 210 -39.54 12.99 7.40
C SER A 210 -38.17 13.66 7.44
N GLY A 211 -37.16 13.15 6.74
CA GLY A 211 -35.82 13.73 6.68
C GLY A 211 -35.06 13.74 8.01
N ARG A 212 -35.38 12.82 8.92
CA ARG A 212 -34.72 12.73 10.22
C ARG A 212 -33.31 12.13 10.09
N ARG A 213 -32.43 12.50 11.04
CA ARG A 213 -31.13 11.88 11.21
C ARG A 213 -31.27 10.51 11.85
N HIS A 214 -30.62 9.53 11.22
CA HIS A 214 -30.50 8.16 11.74
C HIS A 214 -29.02 7.83 12.00
N THR A 215 -28.82 6.86 12.89
CA THR A 215 -27.50 6.32 13.24
C THR A 215 -27.45 4.86 12.87
#